data_e12493198827fec61979c96c80e9194d
#
_entry.id   e12493198827fec61979c96c80e9194d
#
_cell.length_a   1.000
_cell.length_b   1.000
_cell.length_c   1.000
_cell.angle_alpha   90.00
_cell.angle_beta   90.00
_cell.angle_gamma   90.00
#
_symmetry.space_group_name_H-M   'P 1'
#
loop_
_entity.id
_entity.type
_entity.pdbx_description
1 polymer ?
#
loop_
_entity_poly.entity_id
_entity_poly.type
_entity_poly.pdbx_seq_one_letter_code
_entity_poly.pdbx_strand_id
1 'polypeptide(L)'
;MTGFEGFGLWSAIGTIATVVGGLITPTQIESYISLNVDPYDQNQTFDFKEQMGMFGIQTDLGDHIRLFAEHQSSPRQGNDHPGLNHAGVKFLAPISPDTTLYSGLSLNSPVDSNKVHVDAPLVSLGIEDGNEDFKIFVEYLADTSKIEKGRLGIGFKLFFR
;
A
#
# COMPACT_ATOMS: atom_id res chain seq x y z
N MET A 1 -23.30 6.32 -8.69
CA MET A 1 -22.44 7.15 -8.03
C MET A 1 -22.47 6.98 -6.54
N THR A 2 -22.07 5.91 -5.99
CA THR A 2 -22.35 5.64 -4.57
C THR A 2 -21.03 5.27 -3.91
N GLY A 3 -20.48 6.25 -3.17
CA GLY A 3 -19.29 6.11 -2.35
C GLY A 3 -19.44 5.18 -1.14
N PHE A 4 -20.37 4.22 -1.21
CA PHE A 4 -20.69 3.34 -0.08
C PHE A 4 -19.97 1.98 -0.10
N GLU A 5 -19.39 1.61 -1.23
CA GLU A 5 -18.82 0.26 -1.38
C GLU A 5 -17.38 0.14 -0.83
N GLY A 6 -16.67 1.26 -0.73
CA GLY A 6 -15.39 1.32 0.00
C GLY A 6 -15.52 1.11 1.51
N PHE A 7 -16.70 1.38 2.06
CA PHE A 7 -16.97 1.26 3.51
C PHE A 7 -16.89 -0.18 4.02
N GLY A 8 -17.21 -1.16 3.20
CA GLY A 8 -17.17 -2.58 3.59
C GLY A 8 -15.76 -3.09 3.85
N LEU A 9 -14.80 -2.73 3.00
CA LEU A 9 -13.40 -3.10 3.18
C LEU A 9 -12.78 -2.35 4.38
N TRP A 10 -13.06 -1.05 4.49
CA TRP A 10 -12.62 -0.24 5.64
C TRP A 10 -13.21 -0.71 6.96
N SER A 11 -14.48 -1.16 6.96
CA SER A 11 -15.14 -1.76 8.11
C SER A 11 -14.48 -3.09 8.50
N ALA A 12 -14.16 -3.96 7.54
CA ALA A 12 -13.45 -5.22 7.79
C ALA A 12 -12.03 -4.96 8.33
N ILE A 13 -11.32 -3.98 7.77
CA ILE A 13 -10.00 -3.56 8.23
C ILE A 13 -10.08 -2.98 9.64
N GLY A 14 -11.07 -2.12 9.91
CA GLY A 14 -11.32 -1.60 11.26
C GLY A 14 -11.61 -2.70 12.27
N THR A 15 -12.34 -3.74 11.87
CA THR A 15 -12.61 -4.89 12.73
C THR A 15 -11.36 -5.73 12.99
N ILE A 16 -10.55 -5.98 11.97
CA ILE A 16 -9.27 -6.69 12.11
C ILE A 16 -8.32 -5.88 13.01
N ALA A 17 -8.21 -4.57 12.78
CA ALA A 17 -7.40 -3.69 13.61
C ALA A 17 -7.88 -3.67 15.07
N THR A 18 -9.20 -3.72 15.30
CA THR A 18 -9.77 -3.75 16.65
C THR A 18 -9.53 -5.10 17.35
N VAL A 19 -9.67 -6.21 16.64
CA VAL A 19 -9.44 -7.56 17.18
C VAL A 19 -7.95 -7.79 17.46
N VAL A 20 -7.08 -7.39 16.54
CA VAL A 20 -5.63 -7.50 16.70
C VAL A 20 -5.13 -6.48 17.74
N GLY A 21 -5.66 -5.26 17.72
CA GLY A 21 -5.33 -4.22 18.70
C GLY A 21 -5.78 -4.54 20.14
N GLY A 22 -6.77 -5.40 20.32
CA GLY A 22 -7.16 -5.93 21.64
C GLY A 22 -6.17 -6.94 22.20
N LEU A 23 -5.33 -7.53 21.36
CA LEU A 23 -4.31 -8.51 21.74
C LEU A 23 -2.90 -7.91 21.78
N ILE A 24 -2.66 -6.86 21.03
CA ILE A 24 -1.37 -6.18 20.90
C ILE A 24 -1.65 -4.68 20.92
N THR A 25 -1.08 -3.94 21.85
CA THR A 25 -1.25 -2.50 21.93
C THR A 25 -0.61 -1.87 20.68
N PRO A 26 -1.38 -1.32 19.72
CA PRO A 26 -0.80 -0.62 18.58
C PRO A 26 -0.07 0.62 19.08
N THR A 27 1.13 0.85 18.60
CA THR A 27 1.96 1.96 19.07
C THR A 27 1.33 3.30 18.68
N GLN A 28 0.83 3.41 17.47
CA GLN A 28 0.11 4.59 16.95
C GLN A 28 -0.49 4.26 15.59
N ILE A 29 -1.66 4.81 15.28
CA ILE A 29 -2.21 4.77 13.93
C ILE A 29 -1.73 6.02 13.20
N GLU A 30 -1.07 5.83 12.08
CA GLU A 30 -0.57 6.90 11.23
C GLU A 30 -1.36 6.93 9.92
N SER A 31 -1.76 8.13 9.51
CA SER A 31 -2.31 8.37 8.19
C SER A 31 -1.23 8.95 7.30
N TYR A 32 -1.24 8.60 6.04
CA TYR A 32 -0.28 9.16 5.09
C TYR A 32 -0.88 9.33 3.70
N ILE A 33 -0.30 10.26 2.97
CA ILE A 33 -0.44 10.34 1.52
C ILE A 33 0.90 9.99 0.90
N SER A 34 0.86 9.37 -0.26
CA SER A 34 2.07 9.14 -1.01
C SER A 34 1.85 9.36 -2.51
N LEU A 35 2.92 9.70 -3.18
CA LEU A 35 3.00 9.73 -4.62
C LEU A 35 3.97 8.64 -5.04
N ASN A 36 3.51 7.76 -5.91
CA ASN A 36 4.30 6.70 -6.49
C ASN A 36 4.42 6.90 -7.99
N VAL A 37 5.60 6.74 -8.50
CA VAL A 37 5.91 6.80 -9.95
C VAL A 37 6.43 5.44 -10.35
N ASP A 38 5.75 4.78 -11.29
CA ASP A 38 6.29 3.59 -11.91
C ASP A 38 7.30 4.02 -12.99
N PRO A 39 8.61 3.77 -12.81
CA PRO A 39 9.62 4.17 -13.77
C PRO A 39 9.62 3.31 -15.04
N TYR A 40 8.90 2.18 -15.04
CA TYR A 40 8.87 1.26 -16.17
C TYR A 40 7.44 1.06 -16.64
N ASP A 41 7.14 1.51 -17.86
CA ASP A 41 5.93 1.08 -18.52
C ASP A 41 6.09 -0.38 -19.02
N GLN A 42 4.98 -0.98 -19.47
CA GLN A 42 4.98 -2.35 -20.00
C GLN A 42 5.90 -2.53 -21.24
N ASN A 43 6.35 -1.44 -21.85
CA ASN A 43 7.24 -1.42 -23.01
C ASN A 43 8.70 -1.18 -22.64
N GLN A 44 9.05 -1.18 -21.34
CA GLN A 44 10.40 -0.93 -20.82
C GLN A 44 10.96 0.45 -21.15
N THR A 45 10.11 1.40 -21.47
CA THR A 45 10.50 2.80 -21.60
C THR A 45 10.36 3.52 -20.28
N PHE A 46 11.33 4.35 -19.96
CA PHE A 46 11.32 5.16 -18.72
C PHE A 46 10.25 6.24 -18.87
N ASP A 47 9.05 6.00 -18.35
CA ASP A 47 7.92 6.93 -18.47
C ASP A 47 7.42 7.35 -17.07
N PHE A 48 7.71 8.60 -16.69
CA PHE A 48 7.18 9.23 -15.49
C PHE A 48 5.70 9.66 -15.58
N LYS A 49 5.00 9.30 -16.65
CA LYS A 49 3.61 9.72 -16.84
C LYS A 49 2.60 8.94 -16.02
N GLU A 50 2.99 7.79 -15.49
CA GLU A 50 2.12 6.98 -14.63
C GLU A 50 2.36 7.29 -13.16
N GLN A 51 1.92 8.47 -12.75
CA GLN A 51 1.90 8.85 -11.34
C GLN A 51 0.66 8.29 -10.67
N MET A 52 0.83 7.66 -9.53
CA MET A 52 -0.26 7.17 -8.69
C MET A 52 -0.27 7.89 -7.37
N GLY A 53 -1.38 8.56 -7.08
CA GLY A 53 -1.65 9.05 -5.75
C GLY A 53 -2.10 7.89 -4.85
N MET A 54 -1.60 7.86 -3.63
CA MET A 54 -2.03 6.89 -2.63
C MET A 54 -2.42 7.62 -1.35
N PHE A 55 -3.47 7.10 -0.71
CA PHE A 55 -3.84 7.46 0.64
C PHE A 55 -3.87 6.19 1.47
N GLY A 56 -3.25 6.20 2.63
CA GLY A 56 -3.16 5.02 3.47
C GLY A 56 -3.20 5.32 4.95
N ILE A 57 -3.45 4.25 5.69
CA ILE A 57 -3.26 4.19 7.13
C ILE A 57 -2.36 3.01 7.45
N GLN A 58 -1.56 3.17 8.48
CA GLN A 58 -0.69 2.10 8.97
C GLN A 58 -0.56 2.15 10.49
N THR A 59 -0.19 1.02 11.08
CA THR A 59 0.20 0.94 12.48
C THR A 59 1.26 -0.11 12.65
N ASP A 60 2.27 0.19 13.44
CA ASP A 60 3.34 -0.75 13.74
C ASP A 60 2.99 -1.55 15.01
N LEU A 61 3.19 -2.85 14.95
CA LEU A 61 3.06 -3.79 16.04
C LEU A 61 4.47 -4.20 16.50
N GLY A 62 5.06 -3.36 17.34
CA GLY A 62 6.48 -3.47 17.68
C GLY A 62 7.38 -3.11 16.49
N ASP A 63 8.62 -3.56 16.54
CA ASP A 63 9.67 -3.12 15.60
C ASP A 63 9.66 -3.87 14.25
N HIS A 64 8.88 -4.94 14.12
CA HIS A 64 9.03 -5.88 13.01
C HIS A 64 7.76 -6.15 12.21
N ILE A 65 6.62 -5.65 12.64
CA ILE A 65 5.34 -5.91 11.96
C ILE A 65 4.60 -4.59 11.77
N ARG A 66 4.12 -4.35 10.55
CA ARG A 66 3.25 -3.23 10.20
C ARG A 66 1.96 -3.76 9.59
N LEU A 67 0.84 -3.31 10.11
CA LEU A 67 -0.45 -3.44 9.43
C LEU A 67 -0.70 -2.20 8.60
N PHE A 68 -1.27 -2.36 7.42
CA PHE A 68 -1.57 -1.23 6.55
C PHE A 68 -2.83 -1.45 5.73
N ALA A 69 -3.41 -0.34 5.30
CA ALA A 69 -4.45 -0.30 4.30
C ALA A 69 -4.26 0.93 3.41
N GLU A 70 -4.30 0.73 2.11
CA GLU A 70 -4.00 1.76 1.11
C GLU A 70 -5.06 1.79 0.02
N HIS A 71 -5.39 2.99 -0.42
CA HIS A 71 -6.11 3.26 -1.64
C HIS A 71 -5.17 3.89 -2.65
N GLN A 72 -5.02 3.25 -3.80
CA GLN A 72 -4.25 3.77 -4.92
C GLN A 72 -5.21 4.28 -5.98
N SER A 73 -5.03 5.52 -6.42
CA SER A 73 -5.76 6.09 -7.54
C SER A 73 -4.79 6.47 -8.65
N SER A 74 -5.13 6.10 -9.88
CA SER A 74 -4.38 6.60 -11.03
C SER A 74 -4.92 7.96 -11.46
N PRO A 75 -4.07 8.95 -11.77
CA PRO A 75 -4.49 10.23 -12.34
C PRO A 75 -5.02 10.10 -13.78
N ARG A 76 -4.75 9.01 -14.47
CA ARG A 76 -5.36 8.71 -15.77
C ARG A 76 -6.82 8.31 -15.57
N GLN A 77 -7.71 9.23 -15.81
CA GLN A 77 -9.14 8.95 -16.01
C GLN A 77 -9.32 8.16 -17.32
N GLY A 78 -9.16 6.87 -17.25
CA GLY A 78 -9.43 5.95 -18.36
C GLY A 78 -9.76 4.59 -17.77
N ASN A 79 -10.60 3.83 -18.47
CA ASN A 79 -11.07 2.51 -18.02
C ASN A 79 -9.96 1.46 -17.90
N ASP A 80 -8.74 1.81 -18.26
CA ASP A 80 -7.64 0.85 -18.39
C ASP A 80 -6.82 0.67 -17.10
N HIS A 81 -6.97 1.56 -16.11
CA HIS A 81 -6.28 1.47 -14.81
C HIS A 81 -7.22 1.86 -13.66
N PRO A 82 -8.08 0.95 -13.23
CA PRO A 82 -8.92 1.18 -12.08
C PRO A 82 -8.05 1.41 -10.83
N GLY A 83 -8.53 2.25 -9.91
CA GLY A 83 -7.91 2.36 -8.60
C GLY A 83 -7.88 1.01 -7.88
N LEU A 84 -7.01 0.87 -6.92
CA LEU A 84 -6.81 -0.35 -6.16
C LEU A 84 -6.92 -0.07 -4.67
N ASN A 85 -7.74 -0.84 -3.97
CA ASN A 85 -7.71 -0.90 -2.52
C ASN A 85 -6.94 -2.14 -2.09
N HIS A 86 -5.99 -2.00 -1.22
CA HIS A 86 -5.30 -3.15 -0.66
C HIS A 86 -4.99 -2.98 0.83
N ALA A 87 -4.97 -4.09 1.54
CA ALA A 87 -4.68 -4.13 2.95
C ALA A 87 -3.91 -5.39 3.30
N GLY A 88 -2.99 -5.27 4.24
CA GLY A 88 -2.14 -6.40 4.57
C GLY A 88 -1.18 -6.16 5.70
N VAL A 89 -0.15 -6.97 5.69
CA VAL A 89 0.94 -6.95 6.67
C VAL A 89 2.27 -6.75 5.97
N LYS A 90 3.14 -5.93 6.56
CA LYS A 90 4.56 -5.80 6.20
C LYS A 90 5.41 -6.32 7.34
N PHE A 91 6.42 -7.10 7.01
CA PHE A 91 7.48 -7.53 7.92
C PHE A 91 8.64 -6.58 7.76
N LEU A 92 9.03 -5.94 8.85
CA LEU A 92 10.02 -4.88 8.86
C LEU A 92 11.37 -5.41 9.34
N ALA A 93 12.43 -5.00 8.68
CA ALA A 93 13.82 -5.24 9.08
C ALA A 93 14.54 -3.88 9.14
N PRO A 94 14.58 -3.21 10.31
CA PRO A 94 15.33 -1.97 10.47
C PRO A 94 16.82 -2.21 10.19
N ILE A 95 17.39 -1.43 9.29
CA ILE A 95 18.82 -1.47 8.93
C ILE A 95 19.56 -0.37 9.68
N SER A 96 18.90 0.78 9.84
CA SER A 96 19.38 1.94 10.60
C SER A 96 18.20 2.60 11.30
N PRO A 97 18.41 3.63 12.13
CA PRO A 97 17.30 4.37 12.74
C PRO A 97 16.30 4.93 11.72
N ASP A 98 16.76 5.29 10.54
CA ASP A 98 15.94 5.95 9.51
C ASP A 98 15.59 5.03 8.33
N THR A 99 16.31 3.90 8.17
CA THR A 99 16.17 3.01 7.01
C THR A 99 15.58 1.67 7.41
N THR A 100 14.51 1.27 6.73
CA THR A 100 13.83 -0.02 6.95
C THR A 100 13.67 -0.77 5.63
N LEU A 101 14.15 -2.00 5.59
CA LEU A 101 13.79 -2.97 4.55
C LEU A 101 12.48 -3.65 4.96
N TYR A 102 11.60 -3.93 4.02
CA TYR A 102 10.36 -4.64 4.31
C TYR A 102 9.96 -5.62 3.21
N SER A 103 9.22 -6.62 3.61
CA SER A 103 8.45 -7.48 2.71
C SER A 103 7.00 -7.49 3.15
N GLY A 104 6.07 -7.63 2.22
CA GLY A 104 4.64 -7.55 2.54
C GLY A 104 3.79 -8.57 1.82
N LEU A 105 2.64 -8.83 2.40
CA LEU A 105 1.56 -9.60 1.81
C LEU A 105 0.26 -8.83 2.01
N SER A 106 -0.51 -8.64 0.94
CA SER A 106 -1.78 -7.94 1.01
C SER A 106 -2.86 -8.58 0.14
N LEU A 107 -4.09 -8.39 0.55
CA LEU A 107 -5.27 -8.65 -0.27
C LEU A 107 -5.62 -7.37 -1.01
N ASN A 108 -6.10 -7.50 -2.23
CA ASN A 108 -6.44 -6.36 -3.07
C ASN A 108 -7.84 -6.49 -3.66
N SER A 109 -8.45 -5.35 -3.95
CA SER A 109 -9.75 -5.23 -4.60
C SER A 109 -9.73 -4.05 -5.56
N PRO A 110 -9.92 -4.25 -6.86
CA PRO A 110 -10.10 -3.17 -7.83
C PRO A 110 -11.30 -2.29 -7.50
N VAL A 111 -11.20 -1.00 -7.76
CA VAL A 111 -12.23 -0.02 -7.41
C VAL A 111 -13.42 -0.02 -8.40
N ASP A 112 -13.23 -0.53 -9.60
CA ASP A 112 -14.20 -0.40 -10.68
C ASP A 112 -15.28 -1.51 -10.68
N SER A 113 -15.20 -2.48 -9.78
CA SER A 113 -16.19 -3.55 -9.71
C SER A 113 -17.37 -3.15 -8.83
N ASN A 114 -18.57 -3.23 -9.37
CA ASN A 114 -19.82 -3.15 -8.60
C ASN A 114 -19.99 -4.29 -7.58
N LYS A 115 -18.97 -5.10 -7.44
CA LYS A 115 -18.88 -6.22 -6.48
C LYS A 115 -17.52 -6.17 -5.82
N VAL A 116 -17.49 -6.36 -4.51
CA VAL A 116 -16.22 -6.61 -3.80
C VAL A 116 -15.63 -7.89 -4.37
N HIS A 117 -14.60 -7.74 -5.17
CA HIS A 117 -13.84 -8.85 -5.74
C HIS A 117 -12.46 -8.82 -5.12
N VAL A 118 -12.04 -9.92 -4.54
CA VAL A 118 -10.69 -10.06 -4.01
C VAL A 118 -9.88 -10.79 -5.06
N ASP A 119 -8.91 -10.08 -5.62
CA ASP A 119 -7.96 -10.66 -6.57
C ASP A 119 -6.87 -11.47 -5.85
N ALA A 120 -6.00 -12.08 -6.64
CA ALA A 120 -4.85 -12.79 -6.10
C ALA A 120 -4.04 -11.90 -5.14
N PRO A 121 -3.54 -12.44 -4.03
CA PRO A 121 -2.76 -11.65 -3.08
C PRO A 121 -1.56 -10.99 -3.74
N LEU A 122 -1.22 -9.79 -3.27
CA LEU A 122 -0.01 -9.08 -3.69
C LEU A 122 1.12 -9.36 -2.70
N VAL A 123 2.31 -9.54 -3.23
CA VAL A 123 3.55 -9.53 -2.46
C VAL A 123 4.32 -8.26 -2.74
N SER A 124 4.94 -7.72 -1.73
CA SER A 124 5.81 -6.55 -1.87
C SER A 124 7.19 -6.81 -1.25
N LEU A 125 8.19 -6.15 -1.83
CA LEU A 125 9.54 -6.06 -1.28
C LEU A 125 10.00 -4.62 -1.48
N GLY A 126 10.44 -3.97 -0.41
CA GLY A 126 10.82 -2.57 -0.52
C GLY A 126 11.79 -2.12 0.57
N ILE A 127 12.26 -0.92 0.36
CA ILE A 127 13.05 -0.17 1.31
C ILE A 127 12.43 1.21 1.48
N GLU A 128 12.34 1.67 2.70
CA GLU A 128 11.96 3.03 3.03
C GLU A 128 13.04 3.70 3.87
N ASP A 129 13.25 4.98 3.64
CA ASP A 129 14.24 5.80 4.33
C ASP A 129 13.66 7.16 4.65
N GLY A 130 13.90 7.66 5.86
CA GLY A 130 13.41 8.96 6.31
C GLY A 130 13.00 8.97 7.76
N ASN A 131 12.39 10.06 8.16
CA ASN A 131 11.95 10.29 9.53
C ASN A 131 10.45 9.98 9.74
N GLU A 132 9.92 10.37 10.89
CA GLU A 132 8.53 10.12 11.28
C GLU A 132 7.50 10.88 10.43
N ASP A 133 7.87 12.02 9.82
CA ASP A 133 6.96 12.88 9.05
C ASP A 133 7.07 12.64 7.55
N PHE A 134 8.24 12.18 7.08
CA PHE A 134 8.53 12.02 5.67
C PHE A 134 9.42 10.82 5.42
N LYS A 135 9.04 9.98 4.48
CA LYS A 135 9.85 8.85 4.00
C LYS A 135 9.87 8.82 2.48
N ILE A 136 11.00 8.46 1.92
CA ILE A 136 11.13 8.00 0.54
C ILE A 136 11.10 6.48 0.53
N PHE A 137 10.60 5.88 -0.55
CA PHE A 137 10.58 4.43 -0.68
C PHE A 137 10.82 3.98 -2.11
N VAL A 138 11.35 2.77 -2.20
CA VAL A 138 11.38 1.97 -3.43
C VAL A 138 10.71 0.65 -3.11
N GLU A 139 9.70 0.25 -3.88
CA GLU A 139 8.93 -0.96 -3.64
C GLU A 139 8.71 -1.72 -4.94
N TYR A 140 8.98 -3.01 -4.92
CA TYR A 140 8.53 -3.95 -5.93
C TYR A 140 7.22 -4.59 -5.47
N LEU A 141 6.18 -4.49 -6.28
CA LEU A 141 4.84 -5.01 -5.98
C LEU A 141 4.43 -5.97 -7.09
N ALA A 142 4.02 -7.17 -6.74
CA ALA A 142 3.63 -8.19 -7.69
C ALA A 142 2.45 -9.03 -7.21
N ASP A 143 1.66 -9.52 -8.15
CA ASP A 143 0.68 -10.56 -7.92
C ASP A 143 1.39 -11.89 -7.62
N THR A 144 0.94 -12.62 -6.62
CA THR A 144 1.52 -13.92 -6.23
C THR A 144 1.49 -14.96 -7.35
N SER A 145 0.56 -14.84 -8.30
CA SER A 145 0.44 -15.73 -9.45
C SER A 145 1.37 -15.35 -10.62
N LYS A 146 1.95 -14.14 -10.60
CA LYS A 146 2.74 -13.57 -11.69
C LYS A 146 3.85 -12.67 -11.16
N ILE A 147 4.68 -13.21 -10.29
CA ILE A 147 5.75 -12.45 -9.62
C ILE A 147 6.69 -11.77 -10.63
N GLU A 148 6.95 -12.40 -11.75
CA GLU A 148 7.82 -11.86 -12.82
C GLU A 148 7.23 -10.64 -13.54
N LYS A 149 5.95 -10.37 -13.36
CA LYS A 149 5.23 -9.23 -13.95
C LYS A 149 4.93 -8.13 -12.94
N GLY A 150 5.63 -8.14 -11.83
CA GLY A 150 5.52 -7.09 -10.85
C GLY A 150 6.03 -5.74 -11.38
N ARG A 151 5.69 -4.69 -10.69
CA ARG A 151 6.12 -3.34 -11.00
C ARG A 151 7.02 -2.79 -9.90
N LEU A 152 7.95 -1.96 -10.30
CA LEU A 152 8.79 -1.20 -9.40
C LEU A 152 8.17 0.18 -9.21
N GLY A 153 7.94 0.57 -7.96
CA GLY A 153 7.49 1.91 -7.60
C GLY A 153 8.57 2.66 -6.84
N ILE A 154 8.68 3.94 -7.11
CA ILE A 154 9.53 4.87 -6.36
C ILE A 154 8.64 6.02 -5.93
N GLY A 155 8.70 6.39 -4.66
CA GLY A 155 7.83 7.43 -4.17
C GLY A 155 8.24 8.00 -2.82
N PHE A 156 7.34 8.81 -2.29
CA PHE A 156 7.48 9.35 -0.94
C PHE A 156 6.17 9.24 -0.18
N LYS A 157 6.25 9.22 1.13
CA LYS A 157 5.13 9.25 2.06
C LYS A 157 5.22 10.49 2.94
N LEU A 158 4.11 11.18 3.10
CA LEU A 158 3.93 12.24 4.10
C LEU A 158 2.94 11.74 5.15
N PHE A 159 3.34 11.77 6.41
CA PHE A 159 2.55 11.29 7.52
C PHE A 159 1.81 12.43 8.21
N PHE A 160 0.59 12.14 8.65
CA PHE A 160 -0.24 13.03 9.43
C PHE A 160 -0.60 12.33 10.74
N ARG A 161 -0.34 13.01 11.84
CA ARG A 161 -0.60 12.54 13.20
C ARG A 161 -1.65 13.40 13.87
#